data_17bf2d4e941516807f378645ed5c849d
#
_entry.id   17bf2d4e941516807f378645ed5c849d
#
_cell.length_a   1.000
_cell.length_b   1.000
_cell.length_c   1.000
_cell.angle_alpha   90.00
_cell.angle_beta   90.00
_cell.angle_gamma   90.00
#
_symmetry.space_group_name_H-M   'P 1'
#
loop_
_entity.id
_entity.type
_entity.pdbx_description
1 polymer ?
#
loop_
_entity_poly.entity_id
_entity_poly.type
_entity_poly.pdbx_seq_one_letter_code
_entity_poly.pdbx_strand_id
1 'polypeptide(L)'
;SYVQVIGAIYRNSDPTDIAVTAAGGLVGEVVQVWRPRELNTHETEWGFSCMSYEISGALGIKMANPDKEVISFVGDGSYLLNNTDIYSSVITKNKLIIIVCDNGGFAVINRLQLFKGGKEYNNLLKSSNTPGLVDVDFAKHAESMGAKSEHVNSISDLEAAFKRAKASDVTYVISIKTHAYKWVEGSAFWDSPTLEIPTTKENEEALKLYKEGKSKQRQGV
;
A
#
# COMPACT_ATOMS: atom_id res chain seq x y z
N SER A 1 -1.02 -6.32 -10.33
CA SER A 1 -1.53 -6.50 -8.94
C SER A 1 -0.44 -6.19 -7.94
N TYR A 2 -0.81 -5.93 -6.70
CA TYR A 2 0.13 -5.70 -5.60
C TYR A 2 1.11 -6.88 -5.43
N VAL A 3 0.60 -8.11 -5.47
CA VAL A 3 1.44 -9.32 -5.34
C VAL A 3 2.58 -9.37 -6.36
N GLN A 4 2.29 -8.99 -7.61
CA GLN A 4 3.33 -8.97 -8.65
C GLN A 4 4.37 -7.88 -8.37
N VAL A 5 3.94 -6.71 -7.91
CA VAL A 5 4.84 -5.61 -7.50
C VAL A 5 5.71 -6.04 -6.32
N ILE A 6 5.09 -6.53 -5.25
CA ILE A 6 5.80 -6.98 -4.04
C ILE A 6 6.79 -8.10 -4.38
N GLY A 7 6.36 -9.09 -5.17
CA GLY A 7 7.20 -10.21 -5.60
C GLY A 7 8.39 -9.77 -6.45
N ALA A 8 8.22 -8.78 -7.34
CA ALA A 8 9.29 -8.21 -8.14
C ALA A 8 10.36 -7.54 -7.26
N ILE A 9 9.92 -6.69 -6.33
CA ILE A 9 10.82 -6.02 -5.38
C ILE A 9 11.52 -7.05 -4.49
N TYR A 10 10.78 -8.03 -3.93
CA TYR A 10 11.34 -9.08 -3.07
C TYR A 10 12.46 -9.88 -3.75
N ARG A 11 12.25 -10.29 -5.01
CA ARG A 11 13.28 -11.06 -5.76
C ARG A 11 14.57 -10.28 -6.00
N ASN A 12 14.48 -8.95 -6.02
CA ASN A 12 15.62 -8.06 -6.29
C ASN A 12 16.15 -7.36 -5.03
N SER A 13 15.56 -7.65 -3.85
CA SER A 13 16.01 -7.10 -2.56
C SER A 13 17.09 -7.98 -1.92
N ASP A 14 17.93 -7.37 -1.10
CA ASP A 14 18.89 -8.08 -0.25
C ASP A 14 18.23 -8.57 1.05
N PRO A 15 18.79 -9.57 1.73
CA PRO A 15 18.23 -10.07 3.00
C PRO A 15 18.08 -9.00 4.08
N THR A 16 18.93 -8.00 4.06
CA THR A 16 18.99 -6.90 5.05
C THR A 16 18.09 -5.72 4.73
N ASP A 17 17.49 -5.67 3.52
CA ASP A 17 16.59 -4.58 3.11
C ASP A 17 15.32 -4.60 3.98
N ILE A 18 14.90 -3.43 4.45
CA ILE A 18 13.75 -3.27 5.34
C ILE A 18 12.53 -2.84 4.52
N ALA A 19 11.51 -3.68 4.48
CA ALA A 19 10.22 -3.35 3.89
C ALA A 19 9.33 -2.63 4.91
N VAL A 20 8.74 -1.51 4.50
CA VAL A 20 7.85 -0.70 5.34
C VAL A 20 6.50 -0.55 4.67
N THR A 21 5.43 -0.77 5.42
CA THR A 21 4.06 -0.57 4.97
C THR A 21 3.14 -0.25 6.15
N ALA A 22 1.96 0.28 5.92
CA ALA A 22 1.06 0.63 7.02
C ALA A 22 -0.42 0.38 6.71
N ALA A 23 -0.98 0.97 5.66
CA ALA A 23 -2.42 1.05 5.51
C ALA A 23 -2.95 0.43 4.22
N GLY A 24 -4.25 0.21 4.21
CA GLY A 24 -4.99 -0.23 3.02
C GLY A 24 -4.85 -1.72 2.71
N GLY A 25 -5.15 -2.10 1.48
CA GLY A 25 -4.99 -3.47 1.01
C GLY A 25 -3.55 -3.89 0.82
N LEU A 26 -2.68 -2.93 0.59
CA LEU A 26 -1.25 -3.15 0.32
C LEU A 26 -0.54 -3.80 1.52
N VAL A 27 -0.82 -3.33 2.74
CA VAL A 27 -0.26 -3.91 3.96
C VAL A 27 -0.62 -5.39 4.12
N GLY A 28 -1.88 -5.75 3.87
CA GLY A 28 -2.32 -7.14 3.95
C GLY A 28 -1.60 -8.04 2.94
N GLU A 29 -1.35 -7.55 1.75
CA GLU A 29 -0.64 -8.31 0.72
C GLU A 29 0.88 -8.37 0.97
N VAL A 30 1.48 -7.30 1.49
CA VAL A 30 2.90 -7.34 1.91
C VAL A 30 3.10 -8.38 3.00
N VAL A 31 2.28 -8.40 4.04
CA VAL A 31 2.37 -9.40 5.13
C VAL A 31 2.20 -10.83 4.62
N GLN A 32 1.38 -11.04 3.59
CA GLN A 32 1.17 -12.38 3.02
C GLN A 32 2.28 -12.83 2.06
N VAL A 33 2.91 -11.91 1.35
CA VAL A 33 3.84 -12.21 0.24
C VAL A 33 5.30 -12.00 0.62
N TRP A 34 5.59 -10.93 1.35
CA TRP A 34 6.95 -10.65 1.82
C TRP A 34 7.39 -11.69 2.85
N ARG A 35 8.58 -12.25 2.63
CA ARG A 35 9.20 -13.23 3.52
C ARG A 35 10.49 -12.64 4.09
N PRO A 36 10.45 -12.02 5.28
CA PRO A 36 11.66 -11.51 5.92
C PRO A 36 12.74 -12.60 5.98
N ARG A 37 13.94 -12.27 5.54
CA ARG A 37 15.08 -13.19 5.50
C ARG A 37 16.01 -12.98 6.69
N GLU A 38 15.88 -11.83 7.35
CA GLU A 38 16.56 -11.50 8.59
C GLU A 38 15.60 -10.85 9.58
N LEU A 39 15.97 -10.82 10.84
CA LEU A 39 15.18 -10.15 11.89
C LEU A 39 15.17 -8.64 11.66
N ASN A 40 14.06 -8.00 11.98
CA ASN A 40 13.85 -6.56 11.87
C ASN A 40 14.02 -6.03 10.42
N THR A 41 13.60 -6.82 9.43
CA THR A 41 13.60 -6.42 8.00
C THR A 41 12.18 -6.25 7.43
N HIS A 42 11.18 -6.20 8.29
CA HIS A 42 9.82 -5.87 7.94
C HIS A 42 9.17 -5.06 9.06
N GLU A 43 8.72 -3.86 8.73
CA GLU A 43 8.06 -2.96 9.66
C GLU A 43 6.66 -2.62 9.16
N THR A 44 5.69 -2.70 10.05
CA THR A 44 4.28 -2.45 9.74
C THR A 44 3.59 -1.74 10.88
N GLU A 45 3.05 -0.57 10.62
CA GLU A 45 2.12 0.05 11.55
C GLU A 45 0.75 -0.65 11.37
N TRP A 46 0.48 -1.62 12.22
CA TRP A 46 -0.70 -2.48 12.12
C TRP A 46 -1.82 -2.09 13.10
N GLY A 47 -1.47 -1.48 14.20
CA GLY A 47 -2.40 -1.23 15.29
C GLY A 47 -3.53 -0.27 14.94
N PHE A 48 -3.21 0.85 14.34
CA PHE A 48 -4.18 1.88 13.95
C PHE A 48 -4.33 2.01 12.44
N SER A 49 -3.50 1.33 11.66
CA SER A 49 -3.49 1.37 10.19
C SER A 49 -3.43 2.81 9.66
N CYS A 50 -2.51 3.60 10.22
CA CYS A 50 -2.36 5.01 9.90
C CYS A 50 -1.84 5.21 8.48
N MET A 51 -2.70 5.70 7.60
CA MET A 51 -2.30 6.11 6.25
C MET A 51 -1.20 7.16 6.34
N SER A 52 -0.26 7.10 5.42
CA SER A 52 0.92 7.97 5.31
C SER A 52 2.09 7.66 6.27
N TYR A 53 1.93 6.78 7.24
CA TYR A 53 3.06 6.28 8.03
C TYR A 53 4.16 5.67 7.15
N GLU A 54 3.81 5.11 6.01
CA GLU A 54 4.71 4.39 5.12
C GLU A 54 5.95 5.21 4.73
N ILE A 55 5.81 6.52 4.53
CA ILE A 55 6.92 7.41 4.14
C ILE A 55 7.63 7.94 5.39
N SER A 56 6.88 8.50 6.34
CA SER A 56 7.45 9.09 7.55
C SER A 56 8.11 8.02 8.45
N GLY A 57 7.45 6.87 8.61
CA GLY A 57 8.02 5.73 9.33
C GLY A 57 9.28 5.19 8.66
N ALA A 58 9.26 5.08 7.32
CA ALA A 58 10.44 4.68 6.57
C ALA A 58 11.63 5.64 6.78
N LEU A 59 11.38 6.94 6.84
CA LEU A 59 12.41 7.92 7.14
C LEU A 59 13.01 7.70 8.54
N GLY A 60 12.17 7.52 9.55
CA GLY A 60 12.61 7.22 10.91
C GLY A 60 13.43 5.91 11.00
N ILE A 61 12.97 4.86 10.30
CA ILE A 61 13.67 3.59 10.20
C ILE A 61 15.03 3.75 9.52
N LYS A 62 15.10 4.54 8.44
CA LYS A 62 16.36 4.83 7.74
C LYS A 62 17.36 5.59 8.64
N MET A 63 16.87 6.56 9.39
CA MET A 63 17.70 7.29 10.37
C MET A 63 18.27 6.37 11.45
N ALA A 64 17.50 5.38 11.89
CA ALA A 64 17.92 4.37 12.85
C ALA A 64 18.81 3.25 12.25
N ASN A 65 18.76 3.06 10.93
CA ASN A 65 19.49 2.03 10.20
C ASN A 65 20.17 2.61 8.95
N PRO A 66 21.16 3.49 9.11
CA PRO A 66 21.74 4.25 8.00
C PRO A 66 22.38 3.39 6.91
N ASP A 67 22.86 2.21 7.27
CA ASP A 67 23.56 1.30 6.36
C ASP A 67 22.62 0.33 5.60
N LYS A 68 21.33 0.31 5.94
CA LYS A 68 20.35 -0.57 5.29
C LYS A 68 19.52 0.17 4.23
N GLU A 69 19.12 -0.52 3.19
CA GLU A 69 18.09 0.00 2.29
C GLU A 69 16.72 -0.09 2.97
N VAL A 70 15.94 0.98 2.85
CA VAL A 70 14.57 1.03 3.35
C VAL A 70 13.62 1.22 2.19
N ILE A 71 12.71 0.28 2.04
CA ILE A 71 11.77 0.17 0.93
C ILE A 71 10.36 0.42 1.46
N SER A 72 9.78 1.56 1.13
CA SER A 72 8.41 1.91 1.48
C SER A 72 7.44 1.47 0.38
N PHE A 73 6.45 0.67 0.73
CA PHE A 73 5.30 0.36 -0.13
C PHE A 73 4.13 1.25 0.27
N VAL A 74 3.71 2.13 -0.62
CA VAL A 74 2.65 3.12 -0.34
C VAL A 74 1.59 3.12 -1.44
N GLY A 75 0.31 3.22 -1.06
CA GLY A 75 -0.78 3.45 -1.99
C GLY A 75 -0.87 4.91 -2.42
N ASP A 76 -1.48 5.17 -3.57
CA ASP A 76 -1.71 6.52 -4.11
C ASP A 76 -2.44 7.45 -3.12
N GLY A 77 -3.50 6.97 -2.47
CA GLY A 77 -4.22 7.74 -1.45
C GLY A 77 -3.38 8.05 -0.22
N SER A 78 -2.59 7.09 0.26
CA SER A 78 -1.69 7.27 1.40
C SER A 78 -0.57 8.26 1.08
N TYR A 79 0.01 8.15 -0.13
CA TYR A 79 1.01 9.09 -0.63
C TYR A 79 0.48 10.53 -0.65
N LEU A 80 -0.76 10.74 -1.12
CA LEU A 80 -1.35 12.09 -1.21
C LEU A 80 -1.67 12.71 0.16
N LEU A 81 -1.85 11.91 1.19
CA LEU A 81 -2.09 12.43 2.55
C LEU A 81 -0.85 13.02 3.19
N ASN A 82 0.31 12.40 3.01
CA ASN A 82 1.57 12.92 3.54
C ASN A 82 2.75 12.43 2.70
N ASN A 83 3.28 13.32 1.89
CA ASN A 83 4.43 13.07 1.02
C ASN A 83 5.61 14.01 1.32
N THR A 84 5.47 14.91 2.28
CA THR A 84 6.47 15.94 2.59
C THR A 84 7.79 15.36 3.10
N ASP A 85 7.76 14.17 3.70
CA ASP A 85 8.97 13.49 4.18
C ASP A 85 9.83 12.90 3.04
N ILE A 86 9.36 12.93 1.81
CA ILE A 86 10.23 12.74 0.63
C ILE A 86 11.25 13.88 0.58
N TYR A 87 10.80 15.13 0.73
CA TYR A 87 11.70 16.29 0.80
C TYR A 87 12.62 16.20 2.01
N SER A 88 12.07 15.84 3.19
CA SER A 88 12.87 15.63 4.41
C SER A 88 13.98 14.60 4.20
N SER A 89 13.69 13.49 3.54
CA SER A 89 14.68 12.43 3.24
C SER A 89 15.79 12.92 2.32
N VAL A 90 15.47 13.78 1.35
CA VAL A 90 16.46 14.38 0.44
C VAL A 90 17.39 15.34 1.15
N ILE A 91 16.85 16.31 1.89
CA ILE A 91 17.66 17.33 2.56
C ILE A 91 18.50 16.78 3.72
N THR A 92 18.02 15.72 4.39
CA THR A 92 18.75 15.05 5.47
C THR A 92 19.67 13.92 4.97
N LYS A 93 19.68 13.66 3.66
CA LYS A 93 20.46 12.58 3.01
C LYS A 93 20.15 11.18 3.58
N ASN A 94 18.93 10.96 4.02
CA ASN A 94 18.41 9.67 4.45
C ASN A 94 17.64 9.03 3.30
N LYS A 95 18.37 8.41 2.37
CA LYS A 95 17.81 7.81 1.15
C LYS A 95 16.72 6.79 1.46
N LEU A 96 15.60 6.90 0.76
CA LEU A 96 14.50 5.93 0.74
C LEU A 96 14.28 5.40 -0.68
N ILE A 97 13.77 4.19 -0.78
CA ILE A 97 13.16 3.66 -2.02
C ILE A 97 11.66 3.58 -1.78
N ILE A 98 10.88 4.32 -2.56
CA ILE A 98 9.42 4.42 -2.37
C ILE A 98 8.72 3.87 -3.60
N ILE A 99 7.90 2.83 -3.40
CA ILE A 99 7.11 2.18 -4.43
C ILE A 99 5.66 2.65 -4.30
N VAL A 100 5.23 3.52 -5.19
CA VAL A 100 3.86 4.04 -5.22
C VAL A 100 2.99 3.11 -6.07
N CYS A 101 2.12 2.37 -5.40
CA CYS A 101 1.16 1.45 -6.02
C CYS A 101 -0.16 2.18 -6.28
N ASP A 102 -0.27 2.79 -7.46
CA ASP A 102 -1.43 3.58 -7.85
C ASP A 102 -2.57 2.69 -8.37
N ASN A 103 -3.64 2.59 -7.61
CA ASN A 103 -4.86 1.87 -8.00
C ASN A 103 -6.05 2.80 -8.30
N GLY A 104 -5.85 4.12 -8.25
CA GLY A 104 -6.85 5.15 -8.52
C GLY A 104 -7.79 5.42 -7.36
N GLY A 105 -7.32 5.30 -6.10
CA GLY A 105 -8.09 5.69 -4.92
C GLY A 105 -7.99 4.73 -3.73
N PHE A 106 -9.06 4.62 -2.97
CA PHE A 106 -9.15 3.80 -1.75
C PHE A 106 -9.74 2.41 -2.07
N ALA A 107 -9.01 1.60 -2.85
CA ALA A 107 -9.53 0.34 -3.37
C ALA A 107 -9.92 -0.67 -2.28
N VAL A 108 -9.23 -0.70 -1.13
CA VAL A 108 -9.61 -1.58 -0.02
C VAL A 108 -10.94 -1.15 0.60
N ILE A 109 -11.19 0.15 0.72
CA ILE A 109 -12.47 0.65 1.24
C ILE A 109 -13.60 0.34 0.27
N ASN A 110 -13.36 0.51 -1.04
CA ASN A 110 -14.31 0.10 -2.07
C ASN A 110 -14.63 -1.40 -1.98
N ARG A 111 -13.62 -2.24 -1.82
CA ARG A 111 -13.77 -3.69 -1.62
C ARG A 111 -14.63 -4.01 -0.39
N LEU A 112 -14.34 -3.37 0.76
CA LEU A 112 -15.12 -3.58 1.98
C LEU A 112 -16.59 -3.18 1.81
N GLN A 113 -16.84 -2.06 1.15
CA GLN A 113 -18.19 -1.58 0.86
C GLN A 113 -18.96 -2.60 0.01
N LEU A 114 -18.35 -3.12 -1.05
CA LEU A 114 -18.95 -4.16 -1.90
C LEU A 114 -19.21 -5.46 -1.11
N PHE A 115 -18.26 -5.90 -0.30
CA PHE A 115 -18.41 -7.09 0.56
C PHE A 115 -19.56 -6.99 1.56
N LYS A 116 -19.94 -5.79 1.94
CA LYS A 116 -21.05 -5.53 2.86
C LYS A 116 -22.38 -5.27 2.16
N GLY A 117 -22.46 -5.59 0.87
CA GLY A 117 -23.66 -5.43 0.04
C GLY A 117 -23.91 -3.98 -0.38
N GLY A 118 -22.94 -3.10 -0.24
CA GLY A 118 -23.00 -1.74 -0.75
C GLY A 118 -22.65 -1.65 -2.23
N LYS A 119 -22.86 -0.46 -2.80
CA LYS A 119 -22.44 -0.12 -4.17
C LYS A 119 -21.16 0.71 -4.13
N GLU A 120 -20.40 0.73 -5.23
CA GLU A 120 -19.28 1.65 -5.37
C GLU A 120 -19.73 3.10 -5.22
N TYR A 121 -19.03 3.83 -4.37
CA TYR A 121 -19.35 5.22 -4.12
C TYR A 121 -18.12 6.01 -3.62
N ASN A 122 -17.63 6.92 -4.45
CA ASN A 122 -16.55 7.88 -4.15
C ASN A 122 -15.22 7.32 -3.59
N ASN A 123 -15.03 6.00 -3.56
CA ASN A 123 -13.79 5.40 -3.08
C ASN A 123 -12.72 5.27 -4.18
N LEU A 124 -13.14 5.18 -5.43
CA LEU A 124 -12.26 5.20 -6.58
C LEU A 124 -12.54 6.44 -7.42
N LEU A 125 -11.49 7.02 -7.98
CA LEU A 125 -11.60 8.19 -8.85
C LEU A 125 -12.60 7.96 -9.98
N LYS A 126 -12.56 6.78 -10.61
CA LYS A 126 -13.45 6.42 -11.72
C LYS A 126 -14.94 6.32 -11.33
N SER A 127 -15.25 6.12 -10.06
CA SER A 127 -16.62 6.05 -9.53
C SER A 127 -17.00 7.26 -8.67
N SER A 128 -16.14 8.28 -8.66
CA SER A 128 -16.42 9.52 -7.94
C SER A 128 -17.29 10.47 -8.78
N ASN A 129 -18.10 11.26 -8.11
CA ASN A 129 -18.89 12.34 -8.72
C ASN A 129 -18.08 13.64 -8.88
N THR A 130 -16.75 13.56 -8.82
CA THR A 130 -15.87 14.74 -8.92
C THR A 130 -15.70 15.14 -10.37
N PRO A 131 -16.12 16.33 -10.78
CA PRO A 131 -15.85 16.82 -12.15
C PRO A 131 -14.37 17.16 -12.29
N GLY A 132 -13.79 16.87 -13.46
CA GLY A 132 -12.42 17.28 -13.79
C GLY A 132 -11.36 16.49 -13.03
N LEU A 133 -11.46 15.17 -13.03
CA LEU A 133 -10.43 14.29 -12.46
C LEU A 133 -9.08 14.54 -13.12
N VAL A 134 -8.06 14.72 -12.28
CA VAL A 134 -6.66 14.85 -12.69
C VAL A 134 -5.93 13.56 -12.35
N ASP A 135 -5.26 12.98 -13.33
CA ASP A 135 -4.34 11.87 -13.09
C ASP A 135 -3.03 12.43 -12.50
N VAL A 136 -2.70 12.03 -11.29
CA VAL A 136 -1.53 12.55 -10.59
C VAL A 136 -0.27 11.88 -11.13
N ASP A 137 0.67 12.68 -11.59
CA ASP A 137 2.01 12.20 -11.94
C ASP A 137 2.89 12.15 -10.68
N PHE A 138 2.84 11.01 -9.99
CA PHE A 138 3.60 10.80 -8.75
C PHE A 138 5.12 10.90 -8.95
N ALA A 139 5.61 10.53 -10.13
CA ALA A 139 7.03 10.64 -10.45
C ALA A 139 7.47 12.11 -10.51
N LYS A 140 6.79 12.93 -11.31
CA LYS A 140 7.09 14.38 -11.39
C LYS A 140 6.88 15.08 -10.06
N HIS A 141 5.86 14.68 -9.30
CA HIS A 141 5.63 15.24 -7.97
C HIS A 141 6.82 14.97 -7.04
N ALA A 142 7.32 13.73 -6.99
CA ALA A 142 8.50 13.39 -6.20
C ALA A 142 9.78 14.09 -6.68
N GLU A 143 9.96 14.21 -8.02
CA GLU A 143 11.07 14.93 -8.62
C GLU A 143 11.10 16.40 -8.19
N SER A 144 9.94 17.05 -8.09
CA SER A 144 9.83 18.44 -7.61
C SER A 144 10.32 18.64 -6.17
N MET A 145 10.37 17.56 -5.38
CA MET A 145 10.92 17.55 -4.02
C MET A 145 12.41 17.14 -3.96
N GLY A 146 13.06 16.98 -5.12
CA GLY A 146 14.47 16.64 -5.22
C GLY A 146 14.80 15.16 -5.20
N ALA A 147 13.81 14.27 -5.16
CA ALA A 147 14.01 12.84 -5.33
C ALA A 147 14.31 12.50 -6.80
N LYS A 148 15.00 11.39 -7.05
CA LYS A 148 14.95 10.74 -8.36
C LYS A 148 13.64 9.98 -8.49
N SER A 149 13.08 9.91 -9.69
CA SER A 149 11.79 9.25 -9.86
C SER A 149 11.57 8.72 -11.26
N GLU A 150 10.70 7.74 -11.38
CA GLU A 150 10.20 7.26 -12.67
C GLU A 150 8.81 6.62 -12.54
N HIS A 151 8.05 6.68 -13.62
CA HIS A 151 6.84 5.89 -13.78
C HIS A 151 7.14 4.68 -14.65
N VAL A 152 6.68 3.50 -14.22
CA VAL A 152 6.91 2.24 -14.93
C VAL A 152 5.58 1.56 -15.28
N ASN A 153 5.56 0.85 -16.41
CA ASN A 153 4.35 0.26 -16.96
C ASN A 153 4.32 -1.27 -16.92
N SER A 154 5.45 -1.90 -16.57
CA SER A 154 5.57 -3.37 -16.51
C SER A 154 6.35 -3.83 -15.28
N ILE A 155 6.24 -5.11 -14.99
CA ILE A 155 7.04 -5.72 -13.90
C ILE A 155 8.53 -5.75 -14.25
N SER A 156 8.88 -5.97 -15.50
CA SER A 156 10.28 -5.91 -15.95
C SER A 156 10.89 -4.51 -15.80
N ASP A 157 10.11 -3.47 -16.14
CA ASP A 157 10.55 -2.09 -15.96
C ASP A 157 10.69 -1.75 -14.47
N LEU A 158 9.75 -2.25 -13.61
CA LEU A 158 9.84 -2.09 -12.18
C LEU A 158 11.12 -2.72 -11.60
N GLU A 159 11.47 -3.94 -12.03
CA GLU A 159 12.69 -4.61 -11.58
C GLU A 159 13.96 -3.84 -12.02
N ALA A 160 13.95 -3.30 -13.24
CA ALA A 160 15.04 -2.46 -13.72
C ALA A 160 15.12 -1.13 -12.97
N ALA A 161 13.98 -0.48 -12.71
CA ALA A 161 13.89 0.75 -11.92
C ALA A 161 14.37 0.54 -10.48
N PHE A 162 13.99 -0.57 -9.86
CA PHE A 162 14.42 -0.89 -8.51
C PHE A 162 15.95 -1.07 -8.41
N LYS A 163 16.58 -1.68 -9.41
CA LYS A 163 18.05 -1.77 -9.46
C LYS A 163 18.69 -0.38 -9.57
N ARG A 164 18.11 0.54 -10.36
CA ARG A 164 18.56 1.95 -10.42
C ARG A 164 18.38 2.65 -9.09
N ALA A 165 17.24 2.40 -8.42
CA ALA A 165 16.96 2.95 -7.10
C ALA A 165 17.98 2.47 -6.05
N LYS A 166 18.34 1.20 -6.05
CA LYS A 166 19.41 0.67 -5.17
C LYS A 166 20.75 1.32 -5.43
N ALA A 167 21.09 1.59 -6.67
CA ALA A 167 22.34 2.25 -7.07
C ALA A 167 22.34 3.78 -6.86
N SER A 168 21.20 4.36 -6.50
CA SER A 168 21.07 5.80 -6.26
C SER A 168 21.63 6.18 -4.87
N ASP A 169 22.13 7.39 -4.78
CA ASP A 169 22.57 8.06 -3.55
C ASP A 169 21.50 8.98 -2.93
N VAL A 170 20.40 9.15 -3.65
CA VAL A 170 19.27 10.03 -3.28
C VAL A 170 18.00 9.20 -3.23
N THR A 171 17.02 9.62 -2.43
CA THR A 171 15.68 9.04 -2.39
C THR A 171 15.13 8.83 -3.80
N TYR A 172 14.56 7.65 -4.03
CA TYR A 172 14.08 7.23 -5.33
C TYR A 172 12.63 6.79 -5.26
N VAL A 173 11.78 7.38 -6.08
CA VAL A 173 10.34 7.08 -6.12
C VAL A 173 10.00 6.40 -7.43
N ILE A 174 9.39 5.22 -7.35
CA ILE A 174 8.92 4.47 -8.50
C ILE A 174 7.40 4.35 -8.42
N SER A 175 6.69 4.90 -9.40
CA SER A 175 5.24 4.75 -9.47
C SER A 175 4.84 3.70 -10.50
N ILE A 176 3.85 2.89 -10.16
CA ILE A 176 3.30 1.86 -11.03
C ILE A 176 1.78 1.76 -10.86
N LYS A 177 1.05 1.73 -11.97
CA LYS A 177 -0.40 1.47 -11.94
C LYS A 177 -0.67 0.04 -11.50
N THR A 178 -1.61 -0.13 -10.56
CA THR A 178 -2.03 -1.41 -10.03
C THR A 178 -3.55 -1.60 -10.19
N HIS A 179 -4.04 -2.80 -9.96
CA HIS A 179 -5.42 -3.13 -10.21
C HIS A 179 -6.27 -3.03 -8.95
N ALA A 180 -7.27 -2.15 -8.95
CA ALA A 180 -8.14 -1.90 -7.80
C ALA A 180 -8.98 -3.12 -7.33
N TYR A 181 -9.20 -4.12 -8.19
CA TYR A 181 -10.09 -5.27 -7.95
C TYR A 181 -9.36 -6.61 -7.86
N LYS A 182 -8.02 -6.62 -7.94
CA LYS A 182 -7.24 -7.86 -7.85
C LYS A 182 -6.41 -7.84 -6.57
N TRP A 183 -6.66 -8.79 -5.71
CA TRP A 183 -5.96 -8.97 -4.43
C TRP A 183 -5.69 -10.46 -4.18
N VAL A 184 -4.85 -10.77 -3.22
CA VAL A 184 -4.66 -12.14 -2.73
C VAL A 184 -5.94 -12.56 -2.02
N GLU A 185 -6.45 -13.73 -2.39
CA GLU A 185 -7.54 -14.34 -1.65
C GLU A 185 -7.03 -14.78 -0.27
N GLY A 186 -7.90 -14.63 0.69
CA GLY A 186 -7.52 -15.16 1.90
C GLY A 186 -7.66 -14.87 3.05
N SER A 187 -7.27 -15.22 3.87
CA SER A 187 -6.73 -15.28 5.15
C SER A 187 -7.78 -15.35 6.25
N ALA A 188 -7.91 -14.37 7.06
CA ALA A 188 -8.77 -14.44 8.22
C ALA A 188 -10.13 -13.79 7.95
N PHE A 189 -11.14 -14.29 8.64
CA PHE A 189 -12.40 -13.57 8.74
C PHE A 189 -12.16 -12.22 9.41
N TRP A 190 -12.46 -11.15 8.71
CA TRP A 190 -12.39 -9.82 9.27
C TRP A 190 -13.74 -9.44 9.87
N ASP A 191 -13.78 -9.32 11.18
CA ASP A 191 -14.97 -8.95 11.94
C ASP A 191 -15.33 -7.47 11.77
N SER A 192 -15.68 -7.10 10.54
CA SER A 192 -16.22 -5.80 10.21
C SER A 192 -17.73 -5.87 10.18
N PRO A 193 -18.44 -5.04 10.95
CA PRO A 193 -19.90 -5.12 11.05
C PRO A 193 -20.58 -4.84 9.70
N THR A 194 -21.76 -5.41 9.53
CA THR A 194 -22.69 -5.14 8.42
C THR A 194 -23.86 -4.30 8.92
N LEU A 195 -24.75 -3.89 8.03
CA LEU A 195 -26.00 -3.26 8.42
C LEU A 195 -26.84 -4.23 9.24
N GLU A 196 -27.27 -3.83 10.44
CA GLU A 196 -28.14 -4.61 11.31
C GLU A 196 -29.54 -4.78 10.69
N ILE A 197 -30.02 -3.74 10.01
CA ILE A 197 -31.27 -3.72 9.27
C ILE A 197 -30.94 -3.64 7.78
N PRO A 198 -30.96 -4.76 7.06
CA PRO A 198 -30.68 -4.76 5.63
C PRO A 198 -31.83 -4.09 4.85
N THR A 199 -31.45 -3.33 3.83
CA THR A 199 -32.39 -2.61 2.97
C THR A 199 -32.42 -3.16 1.54
N THR A 200 -31.50 -4.05 1.20
CA THR A 200 -31.40 -4.71 -0.10
C THR A 200 -31.11 -6.19 0.09
N LYS A 201 -31.32 -7.00 -0.97
CA LYS A 201 -30.96 -8.43 -0.94
C LYS A 201 -29.48 -8.68 -0.73
N GLU A 202 -28.64 -7.84 -1.31
CA GLU A 202 -27.19 -7.89 -1.14
C GLU A 202 -26.77 -7.64 0.31
N ASN A 203 -27.46 -6.71 1.00
CA ASN A 203 -27.23 -6.46 2.43
C ASN A 203 -27.72 -7.64 3.29
N GLU A 204 -28.85 -8.29 2.94
CA GLU A 204 -29.35 -9.49 3.63
C GLU A 204 -28.35 -10.65 3.54
N GLU A 205 -27.81 -10.88 2.34
CA GLU A 205 -26.81 -11.91 2.10
C GLU A 205 -25.51 -11.61 2.86
N ALA A 206 -25.03 -10.37 2.82
CA ALA A 206 -23.85 -9.94 3.56
C ALA A 206 -24.02 -10.11 5.07
N LEU A 207 -25.21 -9.79 5.63
CA LEU A 207 -25.52 -10.00 7.05
C LEU A 207 -25.55 -11.49 7.41
N LYS A 208 -26.09 -12.34 6.55
CA LYS A 208 -26.09 -13.80 6.71
C LYS A 208 -24.65 -14.33 6.77
N LEU A 209 -23.83 -14.00 5.78
CA LEU A 209 -22.42 -14.39 5.73
C LEU A 209 -21.62 -13.89 6.94
N TYR A 210 -21.89 -12.67 7.38
CA TYR A 210 -21.28 -12.11 8.60
C TYR A 210 -21.63 -12.96 9.84
N LYS A 211 -22.91 -13.27 10.04
CA LYS A 211 -23.37 -14.09 11.20
C LYS A 211 -22.76 -15.49 11.17
N GLU A 212 -22.70 -16.12 9.99
CA GLU A 212 -22.07 -17.42 9.80
C GLU A 212 -20.57 -17.39 10.08
N GLY A 213 -19.85 -16.38 9.60
CA GLY A 213 -18.43 -16.16 9.89
C GLY A 213 -18.17 -15.93 11.38
N LYS A 214 -18.99 -15.08 11.99
CA LYS A 214 -18.92 -14.77 13.43
C LYS A 214 -19.11 -16.00 14.30
N SER A 215 -20.05 -16.86 13.95
CA SER A 215 -20.31 -18.10 14.71
C SER A 215 -19.16 -19.11 14.66
N LYS A 216 -18.29 -19.04 13.66
CA LYS A 216 -17.12 -19.91 13.49
C LYS A 216 -15.85 -19.31 14.08
N GLN A 217 -15.89 -18.06 14.50
CA GLN A 217 -14.75 -17.36 15.06
C GLN A 217 -14.40 -17.95 16.43
N ARG A 218 -13.10 -18.14 16.70
CA ARG A 218 -12.63 -18.51 18.05
C ARG A 218 -13.07 -17.43 19.04
N GLN A 219 -13.79 -17.84 20.06
CA GLN A 219 -13.99 -16.99 21.23
C GLN A 219 -12.67 -17.02 22.01
N GLY A 220 -12.13 -15.84 22.31
CA GLY A 220 -10.97 -15.73 23.18
C GLY A 220 -11.30 -16.35 24.55
N VAL A 221 -10.35 -17.05 25.10
CA VAL A 221 -10.41 -17.56 26.45
C VAL A 221 -10.03 -16.45 27.41
#